data_2bd71603a731157be570fc19af6b5d80
#
_entry.id   2bd71603a731157be570fc19af6b5d80
#
_cell.length_a   1.000
_cell.length_b   1.000
_cell.length_c   1.000
_cell.angle_alpha   90.00
_cell.angle_beta   90.00
_cell.angle_gamma   90.00
#
_symmetry.space_group_name_H-M   'P 1'
#
loop_
_entity.id
_entity.type
_entity.pdbx_description
1 polymer ?
#
loop_
_entity_poly.entity_id
_entity_poly.type
_entity_poly.pdbx_seq_one_letter_code
_entity_poly.pdbx_strand_id
1 'polypeptide(L)'
;MNDSYVGGGDISVTRLIDTPQRRVLERKHKNVIVEDVIERMFSMWGQVAHGILERSDKEAIVEERLYMEVNGWKLSGQLDRLLTANESIEDWKTLSVFKKDSDTWEKQLNIYRLLAHKNGYKVNQLKVNAIYRDWRRFEAKRGGDYPPIPFAVIDIPVWTLEETEEYVATRVAMHQAADRGEVTLCTDEERWATPTTYALMKEGGKRATKVAPTKEELGDPAKGFFIEERLGGYRRCEEFCSVAPFCKQFNGERTLEKQE
;
A
#
# COMPACT_ATOMS: atom_id res chain seq x y z
N MET A 1 17.52 -9.33 10.34
CA MET A 1 16.63 -10.46 10.69
C MET A 1 15.83 -10.78 9.47
N ASN A 2 15.95 -11.98 8.94
CA ASN A 2 15.13 -12.44 7.84
C ASN A 2 13.71 -12.55 8.37
N ASP A 3 12.84 -11.69 7.90
CA ASP A 3 11.39 -11.90 7.99
C ASP A 3 11.02 -13.01 6.99
N SER A 4 11.56 -14.20 7.25
CA SER A 4 11.12 -15.39 6.58
C SER A 4 9.70 -15.61 7.07
N TYR A 5 8.72 -15.33 6.21
CA TYR A 5 7.33 -15.72 6.37
C TYR A 5 7.25 -17.16 6.89
N VAL A 6 7.06 -17.31 8.18
CA VAL A 6 6.91 -18.59 8.88
C VAL A 6 5.42 -18.91 9.02
N GLY A 7 4.60 -18.39 8.14
CA GLY A 7 3.18 -18.73 8.07
C GLY A 7 3.02 -19.98 7.22
N GLY A 8 2.50 -21.07 7.75
CA GLY A 8 2.30 -22.37 7.07
C GLY A 8 1.27 -22.35 5.92
N GLY A 9 1.30 -21.35 5.03
CA GLY A 9 0.47 -21.23 3.84
C GLY A 9 1.32 -21.01 2.59
N ASP A 10 0.71 -21.15 1.42
CA ASP A 10 1.36 -20.93 0.12
C ASP A 10 1.51 -19.44 -0.20
N ILE A 11 0.56 -18.62 0.29
CA ILE A 11 0.57 -17.17 0.12
C ILE A 11 -0.07 -16.46 1.32
N SER A 12 0.47 -15.28 1.69
CA SER A 12 -0.16 -14.42 2.68
C SER A 12 -1.09 -13.39 2.03
N VAL A 13 -2.03 -12.83 2.80
CA VAL A 13 -2.92 -11.76 2.33
C VAL A 13 -2.13 -10.58 1.76
N THR A 14 -1.10 -10.11 2.46
CA THR A 14 -0.25 -9.01 2.00
C THR A 14 0.48 -9.32 0.68
N ARG A 15 0.87 -10.58 0.46
CA ARG A 15 1.48 -11.03 -0.79
C ARG A 15 0.45 -11.24 -1.90
N LEU A 16 -0.75 -11.65 -1.56
CA LEU A 16 -1.84 -11.84 -2.53
C LEU A 16 -2.26 -10.52 -3.17
N ILE A 17 -2.36 -9.46 -2.39
CA ILE A 17 -2.74 -8.12 -2.89
C ILE A 17 -1.60 -7.42 -3.63
N ASP A 18 -0.36 -7.83 -3.42
CA ASP A 18 0.80 -7.31 -4.15
C ASP A 18 0.91 -7.94 -5.56
N THR A 19 1.76 -7.38 -6.41
CA THR A 19 1.85 -7.80 -7.81
C THR A 19 2.51 -9.18 -7.95
N PRO A 20 1.95 -10.09 -8.78
CA PRO A 20 2.57 -11.38 -9.05
C PRO A 20 4.00 -11.25 -9.58
N GLN A 21 4.24 -10.27 -10.45
CA GLN A 21 5.55 -9.98 -11.03
C GLN A 21 6.60 -9.70 -9.95
N ARG A 22 6.27 -8.84 -8.97
CA ARG A 22 7.18 -8.52 -7.86
C ARG A 22 7.51 -9.76 -7.05
N ARG A 23 6.53 -10.57 -6.69
CA ARG A 23 6.73 -11.82 -5.94
C ARG A 23 7.68 -12.78 -6.65
N VAL A 24 7.50 -12.98 -7.95
CA VAL A 24 8.37 -13.87 -8.74
C VAL A 24 9.81 -13.33 -8.81
N LEU A 25 9.98 -12.03 -9.04
CA LEU A 25 11.29 -11.38 -9.11
C LEU A 25 11.98 -11.38 -7.75
N GLU A 26 11.28 -11.13 -6.64
CA GLU A 26 11.83 -11.22 -5.28
C GLU A 26 12.35 -12.62 -4.99
N ARG A 27 11.57 -13.65 -5.32
CA ARG A 27 12.01 -15.04 -5.14
C ARG A 27 13.21 -15.39 -6.00
N LYS A 28 13.23 -14.95 -7.26
CA LYS A 28 14.32 -15.20 -8.21
C LYS A 28 15.61 -14.50 -7.81
N HIS A 29 15.53 -13.31 -7.27
CA HIS A 29 16.67 -12.45 -6.95
C HIS A 29 16.91 -12.29 -5.44
N LYS A 30 16.36 -13.18 -4.61
CA LYS A 30 16.40 -13.12 -3.14
C LYS A 30 17.80 -12.86 -2.56
N ASN A 31 18.84 -13.42 -3.19
CA ASN A 31 20.21 -13.35 -2.68
C ASN A 31 20.97 -12.09 -3.12
N VAL A 32 20.40 -11.28 -4.02
CA VAL A 32 21.05 -10.08 -4.57
C VAL A 32 20.27 -8.80 -4.33
N ILE A 33 19.05 -8.90 -3.83
CA ILE A 33 18.25 -7.73 -3.40
C ILE A 33 18.89 -7.15 -2.14
N VAL A 34 19.28 -5.88 -2.23
CA VAL A 34 19.79 -5.11 -1.09
C VAL A 34 18.64 -4.22 -0.62
N GLU A 35 18.25 -4.34 0.63
CA GLU A 35 17.28 -3.46 1.27
C GLU A 35 18.01 -2.35 2.02
N ASP A 36 17.60 -1.11 1.83
CA ASP A 36 18.14 0.02 2.60
C ASP A 36 17.66 -0.09 4.06
N VAL A 37 18.60 0.15 4.99
CA VAL A 37 18.32 0.16 6.43
C VAL A 37 17.29 1.23 6.79
N ILE A 38 17.26 2.35 6.07
CA ILE A 38 16.31 3.45 6.29
C ILE A 38 14.88 2.99 6.02
N GLU A 39 14.64 2.19 4.98
CA GLU A 39 13.31 1.64 4.69
C GLU A 39 12.84 0.69 5.79
N ARG A 40 13.77 -0.07 6.37
CA ARG A 40 13.47 -0.94 7.53
C ARG A 40 13.09 -0.17 8.79
N MET A 41 13.57 1.03 8.99
CA MET A 41 13.22 1.85 10.16
C MET A 41 11.71 2.11 10.23
N PHE A 42 11.07 2.43 9.11
CA PHE A 42 9.61 2.65 9.09
C PHE A 42 8.82 1.39 9.41
N SER A 43 9.28 0.23 8.92
CA SER A 43 8.69 -1.07 9.25
C SER A 43 8.87 -1.39 10.75
N MET A 44 10.04 -1.13 11.32
CA MET A 44 10.32 -1.32 12.75
C MET A 44 9.42 -0.46 13.63
N TRP A 45 9.21 0.81 13.29
CA TRP A 45 8.27 1.68 14.02
C TRP A 45 6.84 1.11 14.03
N GLY A 46 6.38 0.59 12.89
CA GLY A 46 5.10 -0.11 12.83
C GLY A 46 5.07 -1.30 13.80
N GLN A 47 6.05 -2.19 13.75
CA GLN A 47 6.14 -3.37 14.61
C GLN A 47 6.18 -3.02 16.12
N VAL A 48 6.90 -1.96 16.49
CA VAL A 48 6.93 -1.50 17.90
C VAL A 48 5.55 -1.00 18.32
N ALA A 49 4.87 -0.21 17.48
CA ALA A 49 3.51 0.27 17.77
C ALA A 49 2.53 -0.90 17.95
N HIS A 50 2.54 -1.87 17.02
CA HIS A 50 1.73 -3.09 17.11
C HIS A 50 2.00 -3.85 18.41
N GLY A 51 3.26 -4.16 18.74
CA GLY A 51 3.61 -4.92 19.95
C GLY A 51 3.26 -4.22 21.26
N ILE A 52 3.11 -2.89 21.29
CA ILE A 52 2.63 -2.16 22.46
C ILE A 52 1.11 -2.26 22.56
N LEU A 53 0.42 -2.06 21.44
CA LEU A 53 -1.04 -2.03 21.37
C LEU A 53 -1.65 -3.42 21.63
N GLU A 54 -1.03 -4.46 21.11
CA GLU A 54 -1.37 -5.85 21.36
C GLU A 54 -1.44 -6.19 22.86
N ARG A 55 -0.46 -5.73 23.64
CA ARG A 55 -0.39 -5.99 25.08
C ARG A 55 -1.45 -5.25 25.90
N SER A 56 -2.03 -4.20 25.35
CA SER A 56 -3.01 -3.36 26.07
C SER A 56 -4.44 -3.88 25.98
N ASP A 57 -4.73 -4.79 25.07
CA ASP A 57 -6.08 -5.27 24.80
C ASP A 57 -6.28 -6.72 25.30
N LYS A 58 -7.14 -6.87 26.30
CA LYS A 58 -7.45 -8.17 26.92
C LYS A 58 -8.76 -8.81 26.39
N GLU A 59 -9.56 -8.05 25.65
CA GLU A 59 -10.89 -8.47 25.19
C GLU A 59 -10.90 -8.84 23.71
N ALA A 60 -9.87 -8.46 22.98
CA ALA A 60 -9.72 -8.78 21.57
C ALA A 60 -8.91 -10.06 21.35
N ILE A 61 -9.19 -10.73 20.25
CA ILE A 61 -8.31 -11.73 19.67
C ILE A 61 -7.25 -10.95 18.88
N VAL A 62 -5.98 -11.04 19.28
CA VAL A 62 -4.87 -10.29 18.68
C VAL A 62 -3.88 -11.23 18.02
N GLU A 63 -3.27 -10.76 16.92
CA GLU A 63 -2.22 -11.47 16.17
C GLU A 63 -2.61 -12.92 15.75
N GLU A 64 -3.93 -13.21 15.66
CA GLU A 64 -4.38 -14.54 15.25
C GLU A 64 -4.17 -14.75 13.75
N ARG A 65 -3.58 -15.89 13.43
CA ARG A 65 -3.36 -16.29 12.05
C ARG A 65 -4.43 -17.26 11.58
N LEU A 66 -5.20 -16.80 10.60
CA LEU A 66 -6.28 -17.56 9.97
C LEU A 66 -5.88 -18.09 8.61
N TYR A 67 -6.56 -19.17 8.19
CA TYR A 67 -6.25 -19.87 6.96
C TYR A 67 -7.53 -20.21 6.19
N MET A 68 -7.41 -20.27 4.85
CA MET A 68 -8.40 -20.86 3.98
C MET A 68 -7.75 -21.48 2.75
N GLU A 69 -8.40 -22.44 2.12
CA GLU A 69 -7.95 -23.01 0.85
C GLU A 69 -8.68 -22.33 -0.32
N VAL A 70 -7.92 -21.96 -1.35
CA VAL A 70 -8.42 -21.35 -2.57
C VAL A 70 -7.60 -21.87 -3.76
N ASN A 71 -8.27 -22.48 -4.73
CA ASN A 71 -7.65 -23.05 -5.95
C ASN A 71 -6.44 -23.95 -5.64
N GLY A 72 -6.52 -24.73 -4.56
CA GLY A 72 -5.47 -25.66 -4.14
C GLY A 72 -4.28 -24.97 -3.42
N TRP A 73 -4.34 -23.66 -3.18
CA TRP A 73 -3.39 -22.94 -2.34
C TRP A 73 -3.98 -22.62 -0.99
N LYS A 74 -3.14 -22.68 0.04
CA LYS A 74 -3.46 -22.27 1.39
C LYS A 74 -3.12 -20.78 1.56
N LEU A 75 -4.16 -19.94 1.58
CA LEU A 75 -4.06 -18.52 1.91
C LEU A 75 -3.99 -18.35 3.43
N SER A 76 -3.12 -17.48 3.92
CA SER A 76 -3.04 -17.13 5.33
C SER A 76 -3.07 -15.63 5.56
N GLY A 77 -3.68 -15.21 6.66
CA GLY A 77 -3.69 -13.83 7.12
C GLY A 77 -3.54 -13.75 8.63
N GLN A 78 -2.74 -12.83 9.10
CA GLN A 78 -2.61 -12.52 10.52
C GLN A 78 -3.37 -11.24 10.80
N LEU A 79 -4.36 -11.33 11.67
CA LEU A 79 -5.21 -10.19 12.06
C LEU A 79 -4.53 -9.43 13.19
N ASP A 80 -4.46 -8.11 13.09
CA ASP A 80 -3.96 -7.29 14.20
C ASP A 80 -4.92 -7.40 15.42
N ARG A 81 -6.24 -7.26 15.15
CA ARG A 81 -7.25 -7.22 16.19
C ARG A 81 -8.62 -7.66 15.67
N LEU A 82 -9.23 -8.61 16.35
CA LEU A 82 -10.60 -9.06 16.12
C LEU A 82 -11.43 -8.89 17.40
N LEU A 83 -12.44 -8.05 17.35
CA LEU A 83 -13.39 -7.81 18.42
C LEU A 83 -14.68 -8.58 18.15
N THR A 84 -14.85 -9.72 18.79
CA THR A 84 -16.03 -10.57 18.61
C THR A 84 -17.30 -9.91 19.13
N ALA A 85 -17.22 -9.15 20.23
CA ALA A 85 -18.36 -8.42 20.79
C ALA A 85 -18.91 -7.33 19.87
N ASN A 86 -18.05 -6.71 19.07
CA ASN A 86 -18.40 -5.62 18.13
C ASN A 86 -18.51 -6.13 16.70
N GLU A 87 -18.22 -7.40 16.45
CA GLU A 87 -18.16 -8.00 15.11
C GLU A 87 -17.25 -7.18 14.17
N SER A 88 -16.09 -6.70 14.66
CA SER A 88 -15.18 -5.84 13.92
C SER A 88 -13.76 -6.39 13.81
N ILE A 89 -13.13 -6.16 12.65
CA ILE A 89 -11.69 -6.27 12.47
C ILE A 89 -11.11 -4.86 12.44
N GLU A 90 -10.05 -4.68 13.22
CA GLU A 90 -9.32 -3.42 13.31
C GLU A 90 -7.84 -3.65 13.02
N ASP A 91 -7.27 -2.79 12.20
CA ASP A 91 -5.88 -2.86 11.75
C ASP A 91 -5.16 -1.55 12.14
N TRP A 92 -3.99 -1.67 12.72
CA TRP A 92 -3.21 -0.53 13.18
C TRP A 92 -2.26 -0.04 12.08
N LYS A 93 -2.30 1.27 11.79
CA LYS A 93 -1.40 1.88 10.81
C LYS A 93 -0.73 3.12 11.36
N THR A 94 0.60 3.18 11.23
CA THR A 94 1.36 4.41 11.46
C THR A 94 1.50 5.18 10.15
N LEU A 95 0.90 6.37 10.10
CA LEU A 95 0.71 7.13 8.85
C LEU A 95 1.28 8.55 8.96
N SER A 96 1.49 9.20 7.80
CA SER A 96 1.55 10.65 7.72
C SER A 96 0.14 11.24 7.78
N VAL A 97 -0.02 12.41 8.39
CA VAL A 97 -1.30 13.17 8.41
C VAL A 97 -1.84 13.50 7.02
N PHE A 98 -0.97 13.48 6.00
CA PHE A 98 -1.33 13.77 4.60
C PHE A 98 -1.73 12.51 3.82
N LYS A 99 -1.57 11.32 4.40
CA LYS A 99 -1.99 10.09 3.74
C LYS A 99 -3.48 9.91 3.93
N LYS A 100 -4.20 9.97 2.81
CA LYS A 100 -5.61 9.61 2.71
C LYS A 100 -5.74 8.09 2.50
N ASP A 101 -6.96 7.62 2.36
CA ASP A 101 -7.32 6.21 2.17
C ASP A 101 -6.44 5.46 1.16
N SER A 102 -6.41 4.18 1.30
CA SER A 102 -5.64 3.29 0.43
C SER A 102 -6.49 2.08 0.05
N ASP A 103 -6.71 1.87 -1.24
CA ASP A 103 -7.34 0.66 -1.80
C ASP A 103 -6.71 -0.63 -1.26
N THR A 104 -5.43 -0.56 -0.88
CA THR A 104 -4.72 -1.68 -0.28
C THR A 104 -5.32 -2.08 1.07
N TRP A 105 -5.77 -1.12 1.90
CA TRP A 105 -6.39 -1.41 3.18
C TRP A 105 -7.76 -2.05 3.00
N GLU A 106 -8.53 -1.54 2.05
CA GLU A 106 -9.85 -2.08 1.72
C GLU A 106 -9.74 -3.53 1.25
N LYS A 107 -8.84 -3.81 0.31
CA LYS A 107 -8.55 -5.17 -0.15
C LYS A 107 -8.08 -6.07 1.00
N GLN A 108 -7.13 -5.61 1.80
CA GLN A 108 -6.56 -6.37 2.92
C GLN A 108 -7.62 -6.75 3.95
N LEU A 109 -8.40 -5.78 4.41
CA LEU A 109 -9.37 -6.00 5.48
C LEU A 109 -10.58 -6.83 5.02
N ASN A 110 -11.03 -6.68 3.77
CA ASN A 110 -12.07 -7.54 3.22
C ASN A 110 -11.61 -9.00 3.09
N ILE A 111 -10.35 -9.24 2.69
CA ILE A 111 -9.80 -10.60 2.69
C ILE A 111 -9.68 -11.16 4.12
N TYR A 112 -9.27 -10.35 5.09
CA TYR A 112 -9.25 -10.75 6.49
C TYR A 112 -10.66 -11.08 7.01
N ARG A 113 -11.67 -10.32 6.63
CA ARG A 113 -13.07 -10.62 6.93
C ARG A 113 -13.51 -11.97 6.34
N LEU A 114 -13.13 -12.26 5.10
CA LEU A 114 -13.41 -13.55 4.48
C LEU A 114 -12.71 -14.69 5.24
N LEU A 115 -11.44 -14.54 5.58
CA LEU A 115 -10.72 -15.51 6.42
C LEU A 115 -11.41 -15.72 7.76
N ALA A 116 -11.81 -14.66 8.46
CA ALA A 116 -12.52 -14.73 9.71
C ALA A 116 -13.84 -15.50 9.56
N HIS A 117 -14.62 -15.19 8.52
CA HIS A 117 -15.87 -15.89 8.23
C HIS A 117 -15.67 -17.40 7.98
N LYS A 118 -14.66 -17.78 7.19
CA LYS A 118 -14.32 -19.21 6.94
C LYS A 118 -13.83 -19.94 8.19
N ASN A 119 -13.37 -19.21 9.21
CA ASN A 119 -12.95 -19.76 10.50
C ASN A 119 -14.01 -19.60 11.62
N GLY A 120 -15.26 -19.26 11.27
CA GLY A 120 -16.40 -19.26 12.21
C GLY A 120 -16.62 -17.94 12.95
N TYR A 121 -15.88 -16.88 12.64
CA TYR A 121 -16.09 -15.55 13.20
C TYR A 121 -17.08 -14.74 12.38
N LYS A 122 -17.90 -13.95 13.04
CA LYS A 122 -18.79 -12.99 12.40
C LYS A 122 -18.17 -11.61 12.44
N VAL A 123 -18.09 -10.96 11.28
CA VAL A 123 -17.48 -9.64 11.13
C VAL A 123 -18.32 -8.78 10.19
N ASN A 124 -18.79 -7.62 10.70
CA ASN A 124 -19.64 -6.68 9.97
C ASN A 124 -19.00 -5.30 9.82
N GLN A 125 -17.91 -5.02 10.53
CA GLN A 125 -17.22 -3.73 10.49
C GLN A 125 -15.71 -3.95 10.25
N LEU A 126 -15.15 -3.08 9.43
CA LEU A 126 -13.72 -3.04 9.12
C LEU A 126 -13.19 -1.65 9.43
N LYS A 127 -12.11 -1.54 10.20
CA LYS A 127 -11.57 -0.25 10.63
C LYS A 127 -10.05 -0.22 10.51
N VAL A 128 -9.53 0.95 10.15
CA VAL A 128 -8.11 1.26 10.30
C VAL A 128 -7.95 2.26 11.44
N ASN A 129 -7.17 1.88 12.43
CA ASN A 129 -6.76 2.72 13.54
C ASN A 129 -5.47 3.44 13.15
N ALA A 130 -5.59 4.67 12.67
CA ALA A 130 -4.49 5.47 12.15
C ALA A 130 -3.79 6.26 13.26
N ILE A 131 -2.48 6.05 13.42
CA ILE A 131 -1.61 6.82 14.31
C ILE A 131 -0.74 7.74 13.44
N TYR A 132 -0.91 9.04 13.62
CA TYR A 132 -0.19 10.04 12.81
C TYR A 132 1.19 10.35 13.39
N ARG A 133 2.25 9.81 12.78
CA ARG A 133 3.65 9.93 13.23
C ARG A 133 4.26 11.33 13.10
N ASP A 134 3.71 12.16 12.21
CA ASP A 134 4.17 13.51 11.90
C ASP A 134 3.19 14.60 12.35
N TRP A 135 2.22 14.24 13.21
CA TRP A 135 1.24 15.17 13.75
C TRP A 135 1.89 16.28 14.60
N ARG A 136 1.41 17.50 14.43
CA ARG A 136 1.92 18.67 15.13
C ARG A 136 0.79 19.44 15.82
N ARG A 137 0.91 19.61 17.12
CA ARG A 137 -0.06 20.37 17.93
C ARG A 137 -0.28 21.79 17.42
N PHE A 138 0.75 22.44 16.91
CA PHE A 138 0.65 23.79 16.39
C PHE A 138 -0.23 23.86 15.14
N GLU A 139 -0.08 22.92 14.21
CA GLU A 139 -0.93 22.86 13.02
C GLU A 139 -2.39 22.49 13.38
N ALA A 140 -2.59 21.59 14.33
CA ALA A 140 -3.92 21.25 14.83
C ALA A 140 -4.67 22.47 15.42
N LYS A 141 -3.96 23.37 16.11
CA LYS A 141 -4.53 24.61 16.66
C LYS A 141 -4.95 25.62 15.58
N ARG A 142 -4.39 25.53 14.39
CA ARG A 142 -4.77 26.39 13.24
C ARG A 142 -6.10 25.97 12.63
N GLY A 143 -6.55 24.74 12.88
CA GLY A 143 -7.80 24.19 12.34
C GLY A 143 -7.70 23.83 10.87
N GLY A 144 -8.85 23.85 10.17
CA GLY A 144 -8.96 23.37 8.79
C GLY A 144 -9.03 21.86 8.72
N ASP A 145 -8.52 21.28 7.64
CA ASP A 145 -8.53 19.82 7.39
C ASP A 145 -7.44 19.04 8.15
N TYR A 146 -6.66 19.73 9.00
CA TYR A 146 -5.63 19.06 9.78
C TYR A 146 -6.23 18.30 10.97
N PRO A 147 -5.81 17.04 11.24
CA PRO A 147 -6.37 16.25 12.32
C PRO A 147 -6.23 16.94 13.68
N PRO A 148 -7.30 17.04 14.49
CA PRO A 148 -7.27 17.71 15.80
C PRO A 148 -6.43 16.93 16.85
N ILE A 149 -6.29 15.61 16.66
CA ILE A 149 -5.52 14.70 17.53
C ILE A 149 -4.64 13.80 16.67
N PRO A 150 -3.56 13.18 17.23
CA PRO A 150 -2.63 12.32 16.50
C PRO A 150 -3.21 10.93 16.18
N PHE A 151 -4.50 10.78 16.11
CA PHE A 151 -5.19 9.51 15.92
C PHE A 151 -6.49 9.70 15.15
N ALA A 152 -6.85 8.72 14.32
CA ALA A 152 -8.16 8.62 13.70
C ALA A 152 -8.60 7.16 13.56
N VAL A 153 -9.90 6.93 13.62
CA VAL A 153 -10.53 5.66 13.21
C VAL A 153 -11.15 5.89 11.85
N ILE A 154 -10.75 5.07 10.89
CA ILE A 154 -11.20 5.13 9.51
C ILE A 154 -12.04 3.88 9.24
N ASP A 155 -13.32 4.08 8.95
CA ASP A 155 -14.20 2.99 8.55
C ASP A 155 -13.86 2.59 7.11
N ILE A 156 -13.75 1.28 6.88
CA ILE A 156 -13.42 0.71 5.57
C ILE A 156 -14.68 0.09 4.96
N PRO A 157 -14.95 0.34 3.67
CA PRO A 157 -16.07 -0.27 2.96
C PRO A 157 -16.03 -1.80 3.05
N VAL A 158 -17.18 -2.39 3.33
CA VAL A 158 -17.33 -3.84 3.43
C VAL A 158 -17.89 -4.39 2.13
N TRP A 159 -17.13 -5.25 1.46
CA TRP A 159 -17.58 -5.96 0.27
C TRP A 159 -18.52 -7.11 0.64
N THR A 160 -19.26 -7.63 -0.30
CA THR A 160 -19.95 -8.91 -0.11
C THR A 160 -18.91 -10.05 0.03
N LEU A 161 -19.31 -11.15 0.63
CA LEU A 161 -18.41 -12.31 0.72
C LEU A 161 -18.11 -12.88 -0.66
N GLU A 162 -19.10 -12.88 -1.55
CA GLU A 162 -19.01 -13.34 -2.93
C GLU A 162 -17.99 -12.51 -3.73
N GLU A 163 -18.08 -11.18 -3.68
CA GLU A 163 -17.10 -10.29 -4.31
C GLU A 163 -15.69 -10.55 -3.80
N THR A 164 -15.55 -10.75 -2.48
CA THR A 164 -14.25 -11.02 -1.88
C THR A 164 -13.71 -12.39 -2.31
N GLU A 165 -14.54 -13.42 -2.37
CA GLU A 165 -14.16 -14.76 -2.85
C GLU A 165 -13.70 -14.72 -4.30
N GLU A 166 -14.43 -14.03 -5.18
CA GLU A 166 -14.07 -13.87 -6.59
C GLU A 166 -12.73 -13.12 -6.74
N TYR A 167 -12.55 -12.02 -5.99
CA TYR A 167 -11.29 -11.28 -5.97
C TYR A 167 -10.12 -12.17 -5.54
N VAL A 168 -10.26 -12.90 -4.43
CA VAL A 168 -9.21 -13.77 -3.90
C VAL A 168 -8.90 -14.91 -4.89
N ALA A 169 -9.92 -15.55 -5.46
CA ALA A 169 -9.73 -16.63 -6.43
C ALA A 169 -8.98 -16.15 -7.68
N THR A 170 -9.34 -14.97 -8.18
CA THR A 170 -8.67 -14.32 -9.32
C THR A 170 -7.21 -14.02 -9.00
N ARG A 171 -6.93 -13.40 -7.84
CA ARG A 171 -5.56 -13.09 -7.45
C ARG A 171 -4.70 -14.34 -7.24
N VAL A 172 -5.24 -15.40 -6.62
CA VAL A 172 -4.54 -16.68 -6.48
C VAL A 172 -4.21 -17.25 -7.85
N ALA A 173 -5.16 -17.27 -8.79
CA ALA A 173 -4.93 -17.77 -10.16
C ALA A 173 -3.82 -16.99 -10.88
N MET A 174 -3.77 -15.64 -10.73
CA MET A 174 -2.71 -14.80 -11.28
C MET A 174 -1.33 -15.15 -10.70
N HIS A 175 -1.25 -15.37 -9.38
CA HIS A 175 -0.01 -15.77 -8.74
C HIS A 175 0.44 -17.17 -9.15
N GLN A 176 -0.49 -18.11 -9.33
CA GLN A 176 -0.22 -19.46 -9.84
C GLN A 176 0.26 -19.41 -11.30
N ALA A 177 -0.36 -18.59 -12.15
CA ALA A 177 0.08 -18.37 -13.52
C ALA A 177 1.50 -17.81 -13.57
N ALA A 178 1.80 -16.85 -12.72
CA ALA A 178 3.14 -16.26 -12.61
C ALA A 178 4.20 -17.31 -12.19
N ASP A 179 3.85 -18.25 -11.33
CA ASP A 179 4.76 -19.36 -10.95
C ASP A 179 5.05 -20.31 -12.11
N ARG A 180 4.13 -20.43 -13.06
CA ARG A 180 4.34 -21.17 -14.32
C ARG A 180 5.09 -20.37 -15.40
N GLY A 181 5.43 -19.11 -15.12
CA GLY A 181 6.12 -18.21 -16.05
C GLY A 181 5.20 -17.27 -16.85
N GLU A 182 3.89 -17.34 -16.62
CA GLU A 182 2.87 -16.47 -17.24
C GLU A 182 2.67 -15.22 -16.39
N VAL A 183 3.66 -14.33 -16.38
CA VAL A 183 3.68 -13.16 -15.48
C VAL A 183 2.85 -12.03 -16.07
N THR A 184 1.80 -11.60 -15.35
CA THR A 184 1.07 -10.38 -15.65
C THR A 184 1.90 -9.16 -15.32
N LEU A 185 1.95 -8.19 -16.23
CA LEU A 185 2.61 -6.90 -15.98
C LEU A 185 1.88 -6.12 -14.88
N CYS A 186 2.64 -5.28 -14.16
CA CYS A 186 2.06 -4.37 -13.19
C CYS A 186 1.20 -3.31 -13.87
N THR A 187 0.03 -3.01 -13.30
CA THR A 187 -0.82 -1.91 -13.77
C THR A 187 -0.25 -0.55 -13.37
N ASP A 188 -0.78 0.51 -13.94
CA ASP A 188 -0.39 1.89 -13.58
C ASP A 188 -0.68 2.19 -12.11
N GLU A 189 -1.81 1.70 -11.57
CA GLU A 189 -2.14 1.82 -10.14
C GLU A 189 -1.13 1.09 -9.27
N GLU A 190 -0.79 -0.16 -9.61
CA GLU A 190 0.20 -0.96 -8.89
C GLU A 190 1.60 -0.34 -8.94
N ARG A 191 1.89 0.47 -9.94
CA ARG A 191 3.16 1.18 -10.14
C ARG A 191 3.15 2.58 -9.53
N TRP A 192 2.01 3.06 -9.03
CA TRP A 192 1.76 4.41 -8.54
C TRP A 192 2.09 5.46 -9.61
N ALA A 193 1.48 5.28 -10.77
CA ALA A 193 1.64 6.21 -11.89
C ALA A 193 1.23 7.63 -11.49
N THR A 194 2.08 8.58 -11.83
CA THR A 194 1.79 10.01 -11.67
C THR A 194 1.66 10.65 -13.05
N PRO A 195 0.65 11.49 -13.27
CA PRO A 195 0.51 12.17 -14.56
C PRO A 195 1.59 13.22 -14.76
N THR A 196 1.89 13.53 -16.03
CA THR A 196 2.63 14.73 -16.39
C THR A 196 1.89 15.96 -15.90
N THR A 197 2.60 16.92 -15.33
CA THR A 197 2.06 18.19 -14.86
C THR A 197 2.92 19.36 -15.36
N TYR A 198 2.35 20.55 -15.36
CA TYR A 198 3.01 21.77 -15.78
C TYR A 198 3.06 22.76 -14.61
N ALA A 199 4.24 23.31 -14.38
CA ALA A 199 4.49 24.20 -13.26
C ALA A 199 4.86 25.60 -13.73
N LEU A 200 4.10 26.62 -13.31
CA LEU A 200 4.46 28.01 -13.52
C LEU A 200 5.55 28.38 -12.52
N MET A 201 6.76 28.60 -13.04
CA MET A 201 7.95 28.90 -12.27
C MET A 201 8.33 30.37 -12.45
N LYS A 202 8.78 31.03 -11.37
CA LYS A 202 9.43 32.33 -11.47
C LYS A 202 10.91 32.13 -11.82
N GLU A 203 11.46 32.96 -12.70
CA GLU A 203 12.91 32.94 -13.01
C GLU A 203 13.74 33.08 -11.72
N GLY A 204 14.70 32.17 -11.53
CA GLY A 204 15.51 32.07 -10.30
C GLY A 204 14.77 31.51 -9.06
N GLY A 205 13.48 31.21 -9.17
CA GLY A 205 12.70 30.61 -8.08
C GLY A 205 12.85 29.08 -8.06
N LYS A 206 12.75 28.49 -6.85
CA LYS A 206 12.81 27.02 -6.67
C LYS A 206 11.43 26.38 -6.45
N ARG A 207 10.38 27.17 -6.34
CA ARG A 207 9.01 26.67 -6.08
C ARG A 207 8.07 27.14 -7.15
N ALA A 208 7.18 26.23 -7.57
CA ALA A 208 6.11 26.59 -8.48
C ALA A 208 5.13 27.58 -7.82
N THR A 209 4.71 28.59 -8.58
CA THR A 209 3.64 29.50 -8.17
C THR A 209 2.28 28.85 -8.38
N LYS A 210 2.12 28.05 -9.44
CA LYS A 210 0.93 27.28 -9.75
C LYS A 210 1.34 26.00 -10.46
N VAL A 211 0.61 24.91 -10.24
CA VAL A 211 0.76 23.63 -10.96
C VAL A 211 -0.60 23.28 -11.58
N ALA A 212 -0.59 22.81 -12.80
CA ALA A 212 -1.78 22.40 -13.53
C ALA A 212 -1.54 21.11 -14.32
N PRO A 213 -2.56 20.33 -14.66
CA PRO A 213 -2.45 19.14 -15.49
C PRO A 213 -2.11 19.44 -16.94
N THR A 214 -2.43 20.64 -17.42
CA THR A 214 -2.15 21.06 -18.80
C THR A 214 -1.48 22.45 -18.86
N LYS A 215 -0.79 22.75 -19.96
CA LYS A 215 -0.16 24.07 -20.19
C LYS A 215 -1.21 25.16 -20.35
N GLU A 216 -2.32 24.84 -20.98
CA GLU A 216 -3.43 25.75 -21.28
C GLU A 216 -4.05 26.33 -20.00
N GLU A 217 -4.12 25.52 -18.93
CA GLU A 217 -4.63 25.97 -17.63
C GLU A 217 -3.72 26.97 -16.90
N LEU A 218 -2.45 27.05 -17.30
CA LEU A 218 -1.52 28.04 -16.79
C LEU A 218 -1.54 29.34 -17.60
N GLY A 219 -2.02 29.28 -18.84
CA GLY A 219 -1.98 30.40 -19.78
C GLY A 219 -0.56 30.79 -20.17
N ASP A 220 -0.43 31.91 -20.89
CA ASP A 220 0.88 32.43 -21.25
C ASP A 220 1.60 33.00 -20.04
N PRO A 221 2.87 32.61 -19.80
CA PRO A 221 3.61 33.09 -18.65
C PRO A 221 3.92 34.58 -18.77
N ALA A 222 3.66 35.35 -17.69
CA ALA A 222 4.04 36.75 -17.63
C ALA A 222 5.57 36.91 -17.61
N LYS A 223 6.08 38.13 -17.94
CA LYS A 223 7.51 38.41 -17.90
C LYS A 223 8.14 38.00 -16.56
N GLY A 224 9.24 37.25 -16.63
CA GLY A 224 9.95 36.71 -15.47
C GLY A 224 9.38 35.40 -14.94
N PHE A 225 8.47 34.76 -15.70
CA PHE A 225 7.98 33.41 -15.44
C PHE A 225 8.17 32.52 -16.67
N PHE A 226 8.24 31.21 -16.43
CA PHE A 226 8.27 30.17 -17.45
C PHE A 226 7.45 28.95 -17.00
N ILE A 227 7.05 28.13 -17.96
CA ILE A 227 6.36 26.86 -17.70
C ILE A 227 7.38 25.73 -17.77
N GLU A 228 7.52 25.01 -16.65
CA GLU A 228 8.30 23.79 -16.53
C GLU A 228 7.38 22.59 -16.71
N GLU A 229 7.70 21.72 -17.66
CA GLU A 229 7.04 20.44 -17.81
C GLU A 229 7.64 19.43 -16.84
N ARG A 230 6.79 18.80 -16.03
CA ARG A 230 7.15 17.76 -15.07
C ARG A 230 6.57 16.45 -15.54
N LEU A 231 7.40 15.66 -16.17
CA LEU A 231 7.00 14.36 -16.70
C LEU A 231 6.43 13.50 -15.59
N GLY A 232 5.36 12.79 -15.92
CA GLY A 232 4.83 11.73 -15.08
C GLY A 232 5.82 10.58 -14.97
N GLY A 233 5.59 9.70 -13.99
CA GLY A 233 6.48 8.57 -13.75
C GLY A 233 5.80 7.49 -12.95
N TYR A 234 6.56 6.49 -12.58
CA TYR A 234 6.08 5.34 -11.81
C TYR A 234 6.76 5.31 -10.45
N ARG A 235 6.25 6.13 -9.54
CA ARG A 235 6.89 6.40 -8.25
C ARG A 235 7.23 5.13 -7.46
N ARG A 236 6.37 4.10 -7.48
CA ARG A 236 6.68 2.85 -6.82
C ARG A 236 7.90 2.16 -7.42
N CYS A 237 8.01 2.15 -8.75
CA CYS A 237 9.14 1.53 -9.45
C CYS A 237 10.44 2.28 -9.20
N GLU A 238 10.39 3.60 -9.14
CA GLU A 238 11.53 4.49 -8.99
C GLU A 238 12.10 4.50 -7.58
N GLU A 239 11.22 4.49 -6.55
CA GLU A 239 11.63 4.76 -5.17
C GLU A 239 11.42 3.57 -4.23
N PHE A 240 10.43 2.68 -4.46
CA PHE A 240 9.95 1.73 -3.44
C PHE A 240 9.96 0.26 -3.87
N CYS A 241 10.32 -0.04 -5.12
CA CYS A 241 10.32 -1.41 -5.61
C CYS A 241 11.72 -2.04 -5.54
N SER A 242 11.93 -2.92 -4.57
CA SER A 242 13.21 -3.63 -4.37
C SER A 242 13.66 -4.46 -5.58
N VAL A 243 12.74 -4.82 -6.47
CA VAL A 243 13.03 -5.60 -7.68
C VAL A 243 13.10 -4.76 -8.96
N ALA A 244 12.99 -3.44 -8.88
CA ALA A 244 13.07 -2.55 -10.03
C ALA A 244 14.33 -2.78 -10.89
N PRO A 245 15.52 -3.02 -10.33
CA PRO A 245 16.72 -3.29 -11.13
C PRO A 245 16.61 -4.55 -12.01
N PHE A 246 15.76 -5.49 -11.64
CA PHE A 246 15.55 -6.76 -12.34
C PHE A 246 14.26 -6.79 -13.19
N CYS A 247 13.48 -5.71 -13.15
CA CYS A 247 12.17 -5.64 -13.80
C CYS A 247 12.30 -5.21 -15.26
N LYS A 248 11.97 -6.12 -16.19
CA LYS A 248 12.00 -5.81 -17.63
C LYS A 248 11.00 -4.74 -18.05
N GLN A 249 9.82 -4.71 -17.40
CA GLN A 249 8.80 -3.70 -17.67
C GLN A 249 9.35 -2.29 -17.40
N PHE A 250 9.91 -2.06 -16.24
CA PHE A 250 10.46 -0.76 -15.84
C PHE A 250 11.72 -0.36 -16.62
N ASN A 251 12.66 -1.30 -16.83
CA ASN A 251 13.91 -1.02 -17.51
C ASN A 251 13.74 -0.87 -19.03
N GLY A 252 12.74 -1.56 -19.62
CA GLY A 252 12.40 -1.42 -21.04
C GLY A 252 11.89 0.00 -21.37
N GLU A 253 11.01 0.54 -20.54
CA GLU A 253 10.48 1.88 -20.71
C GLU A 253 11.57 2.97 -20.57
N ARG A 254 12.44 2.87 -19.55
CA ARG A 254 13.58 3.80 -19.37
C ARG A 254 14.57 3.79 -20.53
N THR A 255 14.64 2.70 -21.28
CA THR A 255 15.50 2.61 -22.46
C THR A 255 14.89 3.34 -23.65
N LEU A 256 13.56 3.36 -23.77
CA LEU A 256 12.84 4.09 -24.81
C LEU A 256 12.91 5.61 -24.58
N GLU A 257 12.68 6.06 -23.33
CA GLU A 257 12.75 7.49 -22.96
C GLU A 257 14.15 8.13 -23.16
N LYS A 258 15.22 7.33 -23.15
CA LYS A 258 16.59 7.82 -23.42
C LYS A 258 16.95 7.88 -24.91
N GLN A 259 16.07 7.40 -25.78
CA GLN A 259 16.26 7.41 -27.24
C GLN A 259 15.45 8.51 -27.95
N GLU A 260 14.59 9.23 -27.23
CA GLU A 260 13.90 10.45 -27.65
C GLU A 260 14.64 11.70 -27.12
#